data_842c15b13f27eb1c245c6d683ba3d75d
#
_entry.id   842c15b13f27eb1c245c6d683ba3d75d
#
_cell.length_a   1.000
_cell.length_b   1.000
_cell.length_c   1.000
_cell.angle_alpha   90.00
_cell.angle_beta   90.00
_cell.angle_gamma   90.00
#
_symmetry.space_group_name_H-M   'P 1'
#
loop_
_entity.id
_entity.type
_entity.pdbx_description
1 polymer ?
#
loop_
_entity_poly.entity_id
_entity_poly.type
_entity_poly.pdbx_seq_one_letter_code
_entity_poly.pdbx_strand_id
1 'polypeptide(L)'
;MQAMQYTIKLPSDYDMNIIRQRVQKTGHLMDGFEDLFLKVYLISEKSEGQLFNSYCPLYIWKETNGMTKFIFDGYFDNILTSFGWQNIEIGVTTSVELSNHFDSSKYVTLEVVDIKASETLKTFTIYEQLQNDESGKIVVFNPDKWKKCIFTFYTNKPDKHLPTFEILHISK
;
A
#
# COMPACT_ATOMS: atom_id res chain seq x y z
N MET A 1 -1.75 7.38 -13.21
CA MET A 1 -0.98 6.61 -12.20
C MET A 1 -1.67 5.28 -11.94
N GLN A 2 -0.89 4.26 -11.60
CA GLN A 2 -1.38 2.91 -11.29
C GLN A 2 -0.90 2.51 -9.90
N ALA A 3 -1.78 1.87 -9.13
CA ALA A 3 -1.40 1.25 -7.88
C ALA A 3 -1.08 -0.22 -8.10
N MET A 4 -0.08 -0.71 -7.38
CA MET A 4 0.27 -2.13 -7.32
C MET A 4 0.43 -2.52 -5.85
N GLN A 5 -0.14 -3.65 -5.46
CA GLN A 5 0.02 -4.22 -4.13
C GLN A 5 0.08 -5.74 -4.20
N TYR A 6 0.79 -6.34 -3.28
CA TYR A 6 0.71 -7.77 -2.96
C TYR A 6 0.75 -7.94 -1.45
N THR A 7 0.13 -9.03 -0.96
CA THR A 7 0.04 -9.29 0.48
C THR A 7 0.65 -10.65 0.80
N ILE A 8 1.80 -10.61 1.46
CA ILE A 8 2.48 -11.79 1.97
C ILE A 8 1.97 -12.04 3.38
N LYS A 9 1.11 -13.05 3.53
CA LYS A 9 0.66 -13.51 4.84
C LYS A 9 1.76 -14.36 5.48
N LEU A 10 2.06 -14.06 6.72
CA LEU A 10 3.11 -14.72 7.50
C LEU A 10 2.50 -15.53 8.65
N PRO A 11 3.14 -16.60 9.11
CA PRO A 11 2.72 -17.36 10.29
C PRO A 11 2.48 -16.45 11.50
N SER A 12 1.59 -16.86 12.40
CA SER A 12 1.27 -16.06 13.59
C SER A 12 2.42 -15.93 14.58
N ASP A 13 3.38 -16.85 14.53
CA ASP A 13 4.61 -16.89 15.33
C ASP A 13 5.84 -16.40 14.54
N TYR A 14 5.65 -15.84 13.34
CA TYR A 14 6.75 -15.31 12.54
C TYR A 14 7.39 -14.10 13.23
N ASP A 15 8.72 -14.09 13.32
CA ASP A 15 9.47 -12.94 13.86
C ASP A 15 9.43 -11.78 12.86
N MET A 16 8.57 -10.82 13.11
CA MET A 16 8.38 -9.64 12.26
C MET A 16 9.63 -8.72 12.21
N ASN A 17 10.58 -8.89 13.12
CA ASN A 17 11.86 -8.17 13.06
C ASN A 17 12.67 -8.56 11.81
N ILE A 18 12.48 -9.75 11.27
CA ILE A 18 13.08 -10.17 9.99
C ILE A 18 12.64 -9.24 8.86
N ILE A 19 11.35 -8.90 8.79
CA ILE A 19 10.83 -7.95 7.80
C ILE A 19 11.34 -6.53 8.06
N ARG A 20 11.35 -6.08 9.32
CA ARG A 20 11.87 -4.76 9.70
C ARG A 20 13.34 -4.60 9.30
N GLN A 21 14.18 -5.59 9.59
CA GLN A 21 15.59 -5.58 9.20
C GLN A 21 15.77 -5.62 7.67
N ARG A 22 14.95 -6.40 6.97
CA ARG A 22 14.95 -6.43 5.51
C ARG A 22 14.67 -5.04 4.95
N VAL A 23 13.59 -4.39 5.38
CA VAL A 23 13.22 -3.05 4.90
C VAL A 23 14.26 -2.01 5.30
N GLN A 24 14.80 -2.06 6.51
CA GLN A 24 15.89 -1.18 6.93
C GLN A 24 17.13 -1.28 6.02
N LYS A 25 17.47 -2.49 5.58
CA LYS A 25 18.65 -2.73 4.73
C LYS A 25 18.41 -2.39 3.25
N THR A 26 17.21 -2.61 2.74
CA THR A 26 16.95 -2.59 1.30
C THR A 26 15.87 -1.59 0.87
N GLY A 27 15.15 -0.98 1.80
CA GLY A 27 14.04 -0.07 1.47
C GLY A 27 14.49 1.09 0.58
N HIS A 28 15.59 1.72 0.94
CA HIS A 28 16.18 2.85 0.20
C HIS A 28 16.61 2.52 -1.24
N LEU A 29 16.78 1.24 -1.60
CA LEU A 29 17.13 0.85 -2.96
C LEU A 29 16.05 1.15 -4.00
N MET A 30 14.85 1.49 -3.54
CA MET A 30 13.76 1.93 -4.40
C MET A 30 13.65 3.45 -4.50
N ASP A 31 14.47 4.21 -3.76
CA ASP A 31 14.48 5.66 -3.85
C ASP A 31 14.97 6.09 -5.24
N GLY A 32 14.21 6.98 -5.89
CA GLY A 32 14.52 7.41 -7.26
C GLY A 32 14.29 6.36 -8.35
N PHE A 33 13.62 5.23 -8.05
CA PHE A 33 13.33 4.23 -9.08
C PHE A 33 12.46 4.84 -10.19
N GLU A 34 12.82 4.53 -11.43
CA GLU A 34 12.16 5.08 -12.63
C GLU A 34 10.65 4.89 -12.58
N ASP A 35 9.91 5.96 -12.86
CA ASP A 35 8.43 6.04 -12.85
C ASP A 35 7.76 5.69 -11.51
N LEU A 36 8.50 5.48 -10.44
CA LEU A 36 7.92 5.34 -9.11
C LEU A 36 7.47 6.73 -8.62
N PHE A 37 6.20 6.85 -8.25
CA PHE A 37 5.71 8.03 -7.53
C PHE A 37 5.99 7.88 -6.03
N LEU A 38 5.60 6.72 -5.47
CA LEU A 38 5.97 6.31 -4.11
C LEU A 38 5.83 4.80 -3.94
N LYS A 39 6.60 4.28 -3.00
CA LYS A 39 6.43 2.93 -2.44
C LYS A 39 6.37 3.04 -0.92
N VAL A 40 5.34 2.45 -0.32
CA VAL A 40 5.17 2.39 1.14
C VAL A 40 5.34 0.94 1.58
N TYR A 41 6.27 0.69 2.49
CA TYR A 41 6.54 -0.62 3.04
C TYR A 41 5.68 -0.85 4.28
N LEU A 42 4.63 -1.66 4.12
CA LEU A 42 3.58 -1.88 5.11
C LEU A 42 3.71 -3.24 5.77
N ILE A 43 3.51 -3.27 7.08
CA ILE A 43 3.31 -4.51 7.83
C ILE A 43 2.04 -4.43 8.67
N SER A 44 1.44 -5.59 8.94
CA SER A 44 0.45 -5.78 10.00
C SER A 44 0.95 -6.84 10.97
N GLU A 45 0.66 -6.67 12.26
CA GLU A 45 1.05 -7.63 13.28
C GLU A 45 -0.14 -8.04 14.14
N LYS A 46 -0.26 -9.34 14.38
CA LYS A 46 -1.29 -9.90 15.24
C LYS A 46 -1.14 -9.43 16.69
N SER A 47 0.10 -9.24 17.14
CA SER A 47 0.42 -8.64 18.45
C SER A 47 -0.10 -7.22 18.62
N GLU A 48 -0.30 -6.49 17.53
CA GLU A 48 -0.84 -5.13 17.50
C GLU A 48 -2.35 -5.07 17.22
N GLY A 49 -3.04 -6.21 17.40
CA GLY A 49 -4.50 -6.31 17.24
C GLY A 49 -4.98 -6.52 15.81
N GLN A 50 -4.08 -6.81 14.86
CA GLN A 50 -4.47 -7.13 13.49
C GLN A 50 -4.83 -8.62 13.35
N LEU A 51 -5.56 -8.98 12.27
CA LEU A 51 -6.04 -10.35 12.06
C LEU A 51 -4.90 -11.35 11.84
N PHE A 52 -3.81 -10.90 11.20
CA PHE A 52 -2.66 -11.75 10.88
C PHE A 52 -1.39 -10.91 10.71
N ASN A 53 -0.23 -11.58 10.80
CA ASN A 53 1.04 -11.00 10.40
C ASN A 53 1.11 -10.92 8.88
N SER A 54 1.51 -9.77 8.34
CA SER A 54 1.73 -9.62 6.91
C SER A 54 2.81 -8.60 6.57
N TYR A 55 3.35 -8.78 5.37
CA TYR A 55 4.12 -7.76 4.67
C TYR A 55 3.41 -7.44 3.35
N CYS A 56 2.98 -6.21 3.16
CA CYS A 56 2.09 -5.82 2.06
C CYS A 56 2.43 -4.43 1.49
N PRO A 57 3.58 -4.27 0.80
CA PRO A 57 3.97 -2.98 0.26
C PRO A 57 2.97 -2.48 -0.78
N LEU A 58 2.71 -1.15 -0.73
CA LEU A 58 1.90 -0.43 -1.70
C LEU A 58 2.82 0.39 -2.61
N TYR A 59 2.63 0.29 -3.91
CA TYR A 59 3.34 1.07 -4.92
C TYR A 59 2.35 1.94 -5.67
N ILE A 60 2.74 3.17 -5.93
CA ILE A 60 2.06 4.07 -6.87
C ILE A 60 3.06 4.39 -7.99
N TRP A 61 2.71 4.02 -9.20
CA TRP A 61 3.50 4.20 -10.39
C TRP A 61 2.99 5.39 -11.20
N LYS A 62 3.90 6.26 -11.63
CA LYS A 62 3.60 7.37 -12.56
C LYS A 62 3.17 6.82 -13.91
N GLU A 63 3.98 5.87 -14.43
CA GLU A 63 3.80 5.24 -15.73
C GLU A 63 3.86 3.72 -15.63
N THR A 64 3.28 3.04 -16.62
CA THR A 64 3.25 1.57 -16.71
C THR A 64 4.65 0.97 -16.87
N ASN A 65 5.56 1.68 -17.52
CA ASN A 65 6.91 1.20 -17.81
C ASN A 65 7.70 0.91 -16.53
N GLY A 66 7.63 1.77 -15.51
CA GLY A 66 8.30 1.54 -14.23
C GLY A 66 7.79 0.28 -13.53
N MET A 67 6.47 0.05 -13.52
CA MET A 67 5.88 -1.17 -12.98
C MET A 67 6.34 -2.41 -13.76
N THR A 68 6.32 -2.35 -15.10
CA THR A 68 6.75 -3.45 -15.96
C THR A 68 8.21 -3.80 -15.73
N LYS A 69 9.08 -2.79 -15.68
CA LYS A 69 10.49 -2.93 -15.35
C LYS A 69 10.69 -3.59 -13.97
N PHE A 70 9.98 -3.11 -12.96
CA PHE A 70 10.07 -3.69 -11.62
C PHE A 70 9.69 -5.18 -11.59
N ILE A 71 8.66 -5.58 -12.34
CA ILE A 71 8.17 -6.96 -12.35
C ILE A 71 9.10 -7.87 -13.18
N PHE A 72 9.53 -7.44 -14.38
CA PHE A 72 10.15 -8.32 -15.38
C PHE A 72 11.66 -8.16 -15.54
N ASP A 73 12.29 -7.14 -14.96
CA ASP A 73 13.75 -6.96 -15.02
C ASP A 73 14.46 -7.48 -13.76
N GLY A 74 13.82 -8.45 -13.04
CA GLY A 74 14.45 -9.19 -11.93
C GLY A 74 14.27 -8.57 -10.54
N TYR A 75 13.70 -7.36 -10.41
CA TYR A 75 13.51 -6.75 -9.08
C TYR A 75 12.47 -7.51 -8.25
N PHE A 76 11.39 -7.98 -8.89
CA PHE A 76 10.35 -8.78 -8.23
C PHE A 76 10.81 -10.20 -7.92
N ASP A 77 11.80 -10.74 -8.62
CA ASP A 77 12.37 -12.08 -8.37
C ASP A 77 12.91 -12.21 -6.94
N ASN A 78 13.39 -11.11 -6.34
CA ASN A 78 13.81 -11.09 -4.94
C ASN A 78 12.65 -11.36 -3.96
N ILE A 79 11.44 -10.96 -4.34
CA ILE A 79 10.21 -11.25 -3.57
C ILE A 79 9.84 -12.72 -3.76
N LEU A 80 9.82 -13.19 -5.00
CA LEU A 80 9.48 -14.59 -5.32
C LEU A 80 10.46 -15.57 -4.67
N THR A 81 11.74 -15.26 -4.67
CA THR A 81 12.78 -16.09 -4.01
C THR A 81 12.60 -16.14 -2.49
N SER A 82 12.21 -15.03 -1.87
CA SER A 82 12.09 -14.92 -0.41
C SER A 82 10.76 -15.49 0.13
N PHE A 83 9.68 -15.35 -0.63
CA PHE A 83 8.31 -15.57 -0.14
C PHE A 83 7.45 -16.46 -1.04
N GLY A 84 8.03 -16.99 -2.13
CA GLY A 84 7.28 -17.75 -3.11
C GLY A 84 6.42 -16.89 -4.03
N TRP A 85 5.61 -17.55 -4.85
CA TRP A 85 4.74 -16.90 -5.82
C TRP A 85 3.71 -16.00 -5.15
N GLN A 86 3.55 -14.78 -5.65
CA GLN A 86 2.63 -13.79 -5.11
C GLN A 86 1.63 -13.32 -6.18
N ASN A 87 0.39 -13.14 -5.78
CA ASN A 87 -0.61 -12.46 -6.61
C ASN A 87 -0.43 -10.95 -6.49
N ILE A 88 -0.26 -10.29 -7.62
CA ILE A 88 -0.18 -8.83 -7.70
C ILE A 88 -1.58 -8.28 -7.96
N GLU A 89 -2.02 -7.37 -7.12
CA GLU A 89 -3.23 -6.59 -7.31
C GLU A 89 -2.88 -5.26 -7.95
N ILE A 90 -3.59 -4.92 -9.03
CA ILE A 90 -3.40 -3.66 -9.76
C ILE A 90 -4.69 -2.86 -9.70
N GLY A 91 -4.58 -1.55 -9.57
CA GLY A 91 -5.70 -0.64 -9.61
C GLY A 91 -5.34 0.70 -10.26
N VAL A 92 -6.37 1.45 -10.59
CA VAL A 92 -6.24 2.82 -11.10
C VAL A 92 -6.24 3.78 -9.93
N THR A 93 -5.19 4.58 -9.80
CA THR A 93 -5.10 5.64 -8.78
C THR A 93 -5.90 6.83 -9.26
N THR A 94 -6.96 7.17 -8.53
CA THR A 94 -7.88 8.26 -8.90
C THR A 94 -7.60 9.56 -8.14
N SER A 95 -7.07 9.45 -6.91
CA SER A 95 -6.74 10.60 -6.08
C SER A 95 -5.49 10.31 -5.26
N VAL A 96 -4.62 11.33 -5.16
CA VAL A 96 -3.45 11.33 -4.27
C VAL A 96 -3.38 12.71 -3.63
N GLU A 97 -3.67 12.78 -2.35
CA GLU A 97 -3.55 13.98 -1.54
C GLU A 97 -2.53 13.73 -0.43
N LEU A 98 -1.44 14.48 -0.43
CA LEU A 98 -0.35 14.35 0.54
C LEU A 98 -0.15 15.69 1.23
N SER A 99 -0.14 15.69 2.56
CA SER A 99 0.20 16.88 3.35
C SER A 99 1.71 17.11 3.38
N ASN A 100 2.13 18.27 3.89
CA ASN A 100 3.54 18.57 4.12
C ASN A 100 4.18 17.64 5.18
N HIS A 101 3.39 16.89 5.93
CA HIS A 101 3.84 15.94 6.95
C HIS A 101 3.79 14.49 6.50
N PHE A 102 3.49 14.22 5.22
CA PHE A 102 3.36 12.87 4.69
C PHE A 102 4.59 12.00 4.96
N ASP A 103 5.79 12.56 4.83
CA ASP A 103 7.05 11.83 5.05
C ASP A 103 7.24 11.37 6.50
N SER A 104 6.49 11.94 7.44
CA SER A 104 6.46 11.55 8.84
C SER A 104 5.37 10.51 9.16
N SER A 105 4.66 10.01 8.16
CA SER A 105 3.62 8.99 8.35
C SER A 105 4.19 7.71 8.90
N LYS A 106 3.52 7.15 9.91
CA LYS A 106 3.92 5.89 10.57
C LYS A 106 2.87 4.80 10.45
N TYR A 107 1.64 5.18 10.13
CA TYR A 107 0.52 4.25 10.01
C TYR A 107 -0.31 4.57 8.77
N VAL A 108 -0.94 3.53 8.24
CA VAL A 108 -1.96 3.65 7.19
C VAL A 108 -3.15 2.76 7.52
N THR A 109 -4.36 3.26 7.34
CA THR A 109 -5.57 2.45 7.35
C THR A 109 -6.00 2.12 5.93
N LEU A 110 -6.63 0.97 5.75
CA LEU A 110 -7.23 0.56 4.49
C LEU A 110 -8.74 0.37 4.69
N GLU A 111 -9.50 1.18 3.97
CA GLU A 111 -10.93 0.98 3.81
C GLU A 111 -11.22 0.43 2.40
N VAL A 112 -12.00 -0.65 2.32
CA VAL A 112 -12.40 -1.26 1.06
C VAL A 112 -13.90 -1.15 0.92
N VAL A 113 -14.35 -0.46 -0.13
CA VAL A 113 -15.76 -0.23 -0.45
C VAL A 113 -16.12 -1.01 -1.72
N ASP A 114 -17.12 -1.89 -1.62
CA ASP A 114 -17.65 -2.61 -2.78
C ASP A 114 -18.53 -1.68 -3.63
N ILE A 115 -18.27 -1.64 -4.93
CA ILE A 115 -19.12 -0.94 -5.91
C ILE A 115 -20.19 -1.91 -6.36
N LYS A 116 -21.43 -1.66 -5.96
CA LYS A 116 -22.55 -2.58 -6.21
C LYS A 116 -23.10 -2.43 -7.64
N ALA A 117 -23.54 -3.53 -8.23
CA ALA A 117 -24.11 -3.55 -9.57
C ALA A 117 -25.36 -2.66 -9.75
N SER A 118 -26.07 -2.36 -8.67
CA SER A 118 -27.23 -1.47 -8.65
C SER A 118 -26.88 0.02 -8.59
N GLU A 119 -25.61 0.36 -8.39
CA GLU A 119 -25.18 1.75 -8.27
C GLU A 119 -25.07 2.42 -9.62
N THR A 120 -25.42 3.72 -9.68
CA THR A 120 -25.18 4.56 -10.86
C THR A 120 -23.75 5.06 -10.78
N LEU A 121 -22.86 4.52 -11.62
CA LEU A 121 -21.41 4.84 -11.60
C LEU A 121 -21.11 6.33 -11.74
N LYS A 122 -21.96 7.07 -12.48
CA LYS A 122 -21.80 8.52 -12.64
C LYS A 122 -21.85 9.29 -11.30
N THR A 123 -22.57 8.78 -10.32
CA THR A 123 -22.73 9.40 -8.99
C THR A 123 -21.84 8.75 -7.92
N PHE A 124 -21.13 7.69 -8.27
CA PHE A 124 -20.21 7.03 -7.35
C PHE A 124 -18.94 7.87 -7.16
N THR A 125 -18.62 8.19 -5.91
CA THR A 125 -17.46 9.02 -5.59
C THR A 125 -16.18 8.20 -5.56
N ILE A 126 -15.23 8.54 -6.43
CA ILE A 126 -13.89 7.93 -6.52
C ILE A 126 -12.78 8.85 -6.01
N TYR A 127 -13.14 9.95 -5.39
CA TYR A 127 -12.24 10.91 -4.77
C TYR A 127 -12.58 11.05 -3.30
N GLU A 128 -11.56 11.25 -2.46
CA GLU A 128 -11.71 11.51 -1.03
C GLU A 128 -10.85 12.70 -0.64
N GLN A 129 -11.39 13.57 0.21
CA GLN A 129 -10.66 14.74 0.70
C GLN A 129 -9.81 14.39 1.92
N LEU A 130 -8.63 14.98 2.01
CA LEU A 130 -7.75 14.89 3.16
C LEU A 130 -8.38 15.64 4.36
N GLN A 131 -8.38 15.02 5.54
CA GLN A 131 -8.83 15.60 6.79
C GLN A 131 -7.64 16.13 7.61
N ASN A 132 -7.91 16.98 8.61
CA ASN A 132 -6.87 17.68 9.37
C ASN A 132 -5.93 16.77 10.17
N ASP A 133 -6.40 15.59 10.59
CA ASP A 133 -5.61 14.60 11.36
C ASP A 133 -4.87 13.60 10.47
N GLU A 134 -5.04 13.70 9.16
CA GLU A 134 -4.48 12.80 8.17
C GLU A 134 -3.22 13.41 7.52
N SER A 135 -2.20 12.60 7.32
CA SER A 135 -0.96 13.02 6.65
C SER A 135 -0.98 12.74 5.13
N GLY A 136 -1.86 11.89 4.67
CA GLY A 136 -2.06 11.60 3.26
C GLY A 136 -3.28 10.74 3.00
N LYS A 137 -3.78 10.79 1.76
CA LYS A 137 -4.88 9.96 1.31
C LYS A 137 -4.69 9.55 -0.14
N ILE A 138 -4.80 8.26 -0.41
CA ILE A 138 -4.68 7.70 -1.76
C ILE A 138 -5.91 6.85 -2.04
N VAL A 139 -6.60 7.13 -3.13
CA VAL A 139 -7.76 6.38 -3.58
C VAL A 139 -7.42 5.60 -4.83
N VAL A 140 -7.69 4.31 -4.77
CA VAL A 140 -7.46 3.35 -5.85
C VAL A 140 -8.76 2.63 -6.14
N PHE A 141 -9.09 2.47 -7.41
CA PHE A 141 -10.22 1.63 -7.78
C PHE A 141 -9.76 0.45 -8.64
N ASN A 142 -10.33 -0.73 -8.37
CA ASN A 142 -10.07 -1.96 -9.11
C ASN A 142 -11.28 -2.30 -9.97
N PRO A 143 -11.24 -2.07 -11.29
CA PRO A 143 -12.39 -2.32 -12.15
C PRO A 143 -12.73 -3.80 -12.30
N ASP A 144 -11.73 -4.68 -12.22
CA ASP A 144 -11.91 -6.13 -12.27
C ASP A 144 -12.59 -6.72 -11.03
N LYS A 145 -12.47 -6.03 -9.89
CA LYS A 145 -13.05 -6.46 -8.59
C LYS A 145 -14.23 -5.61 -8.15
N TRP A 146 -14.54 -4.52 -8.85
CA TRP A 146 -15.54 -3.52 -8.48
C TRP A 146 -15.37 -3.03 -7.04
N LYS A 147 -14.13 -2.64 -6.69
CA LYS A 147 -13.78 -2.13 -5.37
C LYS A 147 -13.11 -0.76 -5.45
N LYS A 148 -13.43 0.09 -4.48
CA LYS A 148 -12.69 1.30 -4.16
C LYS A 148 -11.90 1.03 -2.88
N CYS A 149 -10.58 1.25 -2.93
CA CYS A 149 -9.66 1.14 -1.81
C CYS A 149 -9.20 2.54 -1.40
N ILE A 150 -9.34 2.89 -0.13
CA ILE A 150 -8.93 4.17 0.42
C ILE A 150 -7.81 3.90 1.42
N PHE A 151 -6.60 4.37 1.08
CA PHE A 151 -5.44 4.33 1.96
C PHE A 151 -5.31 5.71 2.63
N THR A 152 -5.50 5.75 3.96
CA THR A 152 -5.38 6.98 4.74
C THR A 152 -4.18 6.89 5.66
N PHE A 153 -3.29 7.87 5.57
CA PHE A 153 -2.00 7.90 6.25
C PHE A 153 -2.05 8.79 7.49
N TYR A 154 -1.31 8.40 8.54
CA TYR A 154 -1.28 9.07 9.84
C TYR A 154 0.13 9.10 10.42
N THR A 155 0.46 10.18 11.12
CA THR A 155 1.71 10.28 11.90
C THR A 155 1.64 9.52 13.23
N ASN A 156 0.44 9.38 13.79
CA ASN A 156 0.17 8.63 15.02
C ASN A 156 -0.82 7.49 14.74
N LYS A 157 -0.79 6.44 15.57
CA LYS A 157 -1.72 5.31 15.42
C LYS A 157 -3.17 5.81 15.56
N PRO A 158 -4.00 5.65 14.53
CA PRO A 158 -5.38 6.12 14.56
C PRO A 158 -6.23 5.20 15.45
N ASP A 159 -7.22 5.78 16.14
CA ASP A 159 -8.26 5.05 16.84
C ASP A 159 -9.42 4.76 15.88
N LYS A 160 -9.23 3.81 14.98
CA LYS A 160 -10.23 3.42 13.96
C LYS A 160 -10.33 1.91 13.88
N HIS A 161 -11.56 1.41 13.73
CA HIS A 161 -11.85 -0.02 13.54
C HIS A 161 -11.62 -0.47 12.07
N LEU A 162 -10.53 -0.03 11.47
CA LEU A 162 -10.11 -0.41 10.13
C LEU A 162 -8.80 -1.21 10.19
N PRO A 163 -8.53 -2.08 9.21
CA PRO A 163 -7.21 -2.66 9.04
C PRO A 163 -6.15 -1.56 9.06
N THR A 164 -5.24 -1.65 10.01
CA THR A 164 -4.18 -0.65 10.23
C THR A 164 -2.83 -1.31 10.05
N PHE A 165 -1.98 -0.65 9.28
CA PHE A 165 -0.63 -1.11 8.96
C PHE A 165 0.39 -0.13 9.50
N GLU A 166 1.52 -0.65 9.95
CA GLU A 166 2.69 0.16 10.28
C GLU A 166 3.51 0.41 9.02
N ILE A 167 4.01 1.62 8.87
CA ILE A 167 4.90 2.03 7.78
C ILE A 167 6.34 1.89 8.26
N LEU A 168 7.12 1.05 7.58
CA LEU A 168 8.53 0.85 7.88
C LEU A 168 9.45 1.82 7.09
N HIS A 169 9.04 2.18 5.87
CA HIS A 169 9.79 3.09 5.00
C HIS A 169 8.88 3.60 3.88
N ILE A 170 9.19 4.80 3.39
CA ILE A 170 8.57 5.41 2.20
C ILE A 170 9.68 5.76 1.23
N SER A 171 9.67 5.15 0.03
CA SER A 171 10.54 5.50 -1.10
C SER A 171 9.78 6.41 -2.08
N LYS A 172 10.51 7.39 -2.66
CA LYS A 172 9.99 8.33 -3.67
C LYS A 172 10.98 8.47 -4.83
#